data_de3a0b13fc9055b2c47138c5745cd35a
#
_entry.id   de3a0b13fc9055b2c47138c5745cd35a
#
_cell.length_a   1.000
_cell.length_b   1.000
_cell.length_c   1.000
_cell.angle_alpha   90.00
_cell.angle_beta   90.00
_cell.angle_gamma   90.00
#
_symmetry.space_group_name_H-M   'P 1'
#
loop_
_entity.id
_entity.type
_entity.pdbx_description
1 polymer ?
#
loop_
_entity_poly.entity_id
_entity_poly.type
_entity_poly.pdbx_seq_one_letter_code
_entity_poly.pdbx_strand_id
1 'polypeptide(L)'
;KVIYDAAHAFGVKVNGKSVFEYGDISTCSLHSTKLYHSVEGGLIITQNPDLLKKLASIRNFGISGFDSFSELGINGKNSEFHAAMGLANLKHTEAIHNQRKKLSECYDKNLKNLKARKVAWHKDATQNYAYYPVVLESEDLLLKIKAELDLNEIFTRRYFYPSLASSLPYLP
;
A
#
# COMPACT_ATOMS: atom_id res chain seq x y z
N LYS A 1 -7.82 -20.40 -4.72
CA LYS A 1 -6.70 -19.66 -4.17
C LYS A 1 -7.02 -18.18 -4.13
N VAL A 2 -6.63 -17.51 -3.04
CA VAL A 2 -6.87 -16.07 -2.82
C VAL A 2 -5.53 -15.36 -2.63
N ILE A 3 -5.27 -14.37 -3.47
CA ILE A 3 -4.12 -13.49 -3.36
C ILE A 3 -4.64 -12.09 -3.05
N TYR A 4 -4.23 -11.52 -1.92
CA TYR A 4 -4.59 -10.16 -1.56
C TYR A 4 -3.53 -9.17 -2.05
N ASP A 5 -3.95 -8.21 -2.86
CA ASP A 5 -3.18 -6.99 -3.05
C ASP A 5 -3.37 -6.10 -1.81
N ALA A 6 -2.44 -6.22 -0.89
CA ALA A 6 -2.40 -5.47 0.35
C ALA A 6 -1.30 -4.39 0.32
N ALA A 7 -1.01 -3.84 -0.87
CA ALA A 7 0.05 -2.87 -1.09
C ALA A 7 -0.02 -1.65 -0.16
N HIS A 8 -1.20 -1.28 0.32
CA HIS A 8 -1.44 -0.13 1.20
C HIS A 8 -1.84 -0.52 2.63
N ALA A 9 -1.76 -1.80 2.98
CA ALA A 9 -2.35 -2.32 4.20
C ALA A 9 -1.35 -2.59 5.34
N PHE A 10 -0.14 -2.03 5.27
CA PHE A 10 0.82 -2.14 6.37
C PHE A 10 0.22 -1.64 7.69
N GLY A 11 0.32 -2.48 8.73
CA GLY A 11 -0.20 -2.18 10.07
C GLY A 11 -1.72 -2.38 10.27
N VAL A 12 -2.47 -2.73 9.21
CA VAL A 12 -3.91 -3.01 9.33
C VAL A 12 -4.15 -4.36 9.99
N LYS A 13 -5.09 -4.39 10.94
CA LYS A 13 -5.62 -5.61 11.55
C LYS A 13 -7.11 -5.70 11.29
N VAL A 14 -7.60 -6.90 11.09
CA VAL A 14 -9.03 -7.22 11.00
C VAL A 14 -9.33 -8.25 12.09
N ASN A 15 -10.32 -8.00 12.94
CA ASN A 15 -10.61 -8.83 14.11
C ASN A 15 -9.38 -9.17 14.97
N GLY A 16 -8.48 -8.20 15.15
CA GLY A 16 -7.26 -8.35 15.93
C GLY A 16 -6.10 -9.06 15.25
N LYS A 17 -6.31 -9.70 14.08
CA LYS A 17 -5.27 -10.36 13.28
C LYS A 17 -4.74 -9.44 12.18
N SER A 18 -3.45 -9.56 11.86
CA SER A 18 -2.89 -8.85 10.70
C SER A 18 -3.65 -9.21 9.44
N VAL A 19 -3.93 -8.21 8.59
CA VAL A 19 -4.57 -8.45 7.29
C VAL A 19 -3.74 -9.40 6.41
N PHE A 20 -2.45 -9.49 6.64
CA PHE A 20 -1.54 -10.39 5.92
C PHE A 20 -1.67 -11.87 6.31
N GLU A 21 -2.44 -12.19 7.35
CA GLU A 21 -2.71 -13.56 7.77
C GLU A 21 -3.91 -14.19 7.04
N TYR A 22 -4.58 -13.43 6.18
CA TYR A 22 -5.74 -13.89 5.42
C TYR A 22 -5.35 -14.31 4.00
N GLY A 23 -6.11 -15.25 3.44
CA GLY A 23 -5.88 -15.79 2.09
C GLY A 23 -4.68 -16.75 2.02
N ASP A 24 -4.27 -17.08 0.79
CA ASP A 24 -3.12 -17.94 0.53
C ASP A 24 -1.82 -17.13 0.44
N ILE A 25 -1.90 -15.94 -0.13
CA ILE A 25 -0.79 -15.00 -0.30
C ILE A 25 -1.31 -13.58 -0.08
N SER A 26 -0.49 -12.73 0.52
CA SER A 26 -0.65 -11.28 0.52
C SER A 26 0.60 -10.59 -0.04
N THR A 27 0.41 -9.50 -0.78
CA THR A 27 1.52 -8.65 -1.24
C THR A 27 1.46 -7.29 -0.58
N CYS A 28 2.59 -6.76 -0.15
CA CYS A 28 2.70 -5.43 0.45
C CYS A 28 3.79 -4.63 -0.25
N SER A 29 3.48 -3.39 -0.62
CA SER A 29 4.45 -2.48 -1.22
C SER A 29 5.27 -1.77 -0.16
N LEU A 30 6.59 -1.69 -0.38
CA LEU A 30 7.53 -0.91 0.41
C LEU A 30 8.13 0.27 -0.39
N HIS A 31 7.43 0.70 -1.44
CA HIS A 31 7.80 1.89 -2.20
C HIS A 31 7.79 3.14 -1.30
N SER A 32 8.61 4.15 -1.61
CA SER A 32 8.83 5.38 -0.82
C SER A 32 7.56 6.17 -0.48
N THR A 33 6.49 6.03 -1.27
CA THR A 33 5.20 6.70 -1.02
C THR A 33 4.34 6.00 0.03
N LYS A 34 4.71 4.81 0.49
CA LYS A 34 3.90 4.03 1.43
C LYS A 34 4.12 4.50 2.87
N LEU A 35 3.18 4.13 3.74
CA LEU A 35 3.24 4.42 5.19
C LEU A 35 4.55 3.92 5.82
N TYR A 36 4.92 2.70 5.49
CA TYR A 36 6.20 2.08 5.81
C TYR A 36 6.90 1.72 4.51
N HIS A 37 8.16 2.07 4.38
CA HIS A 37 8.89 1.91 3.12
C HIS A 37 10.36 1.57 3.32
N SER A 38 10.95 0.99 2.28
CA SER A 38 12.39 0.74 2.14
C SER A 38 12.98 1.47 0.91
N VAL A 39 12.43 2.64 0.55
CA VAL A 39 12.63 3.38 -0.70
C VAL A 39 11.97 2.64 -1.87
N GLU A 40 12.51 1.49 -2.23
CA GLU A 40 11.92 0.50 -3.13
C GLU A 40 11.88 -0.85 -2.44
N GLY A 41 10.91 -1.68 -2.78
CA GLY A 41 10.78 -3.03 -2.27
C GLY A 41 9.33 -3.50 -2.15
N GLY A 42 9.19 -4.74 -1.73
CA GLY A 42 7.90 -5.38 -1.46
C GLY A 42 8.05 -6.61 -0.60
N LEU A 43 6.93 -7.02 -0.04
CA LEU A 43 6.82 -8.25 0.74
C LEU A 43 5.81 -9.17 0.05
N ILE A 44 6.11 -10.46 0.03
CA ILE A 44 5.15 -11.52 -0.26
C ILE A 44 5.01 -12.32 1.03
N ILE A 45 3.79 -12.42 1.54
CA ILE A 45 3.49 -13.06 2.82
C ILE A 45 2.61 -14.26 2.58
N THR A 46 2.95 -15.40 3.16
CA THR A 46 2.14 -16.62 3.16
C THR A 46 2.36 -17.40 4.45
N GLN A 47 1.32 -18.10 4.91
CA GLN A 47 1.39 -19.02 6.05
C GLN A 47 1.75 -20.45 5.62
N ASN A 48 1.85 -20.71 4.31
CA ASN A 48 2.18 -22.03 3.77
C ASN A 48 3.70 -22.14 3.60
N PRO A 49 4.39 -23.05 4.35
CA PRO A 49 5.85 -23.20 4.31
C PRO A 49 6.39 -23.69 2.96
N ASP A 50 5.62 -24.57 2.25
CA ASP A 50 6.05 -25.05 0.94
C ASP A 50 5.96 -23.96 -0.11
N LEU A 51 4.92 -23.15 -0.05
CA LEU A 51 4.78 -21.98 -0.91
C LEU A 51 5.84 -20.94 -0.62
N LEU A 52 6.17 -20.71 0.66
CA LEU A 52 7.25 -19.79 1.06
C LEU A 52 8.60 -20.24 0.47
N LYS A 53 8.91 -21.54 0.56
CA LYS A 53 10.14 -22.12 0.00
C LYS A 53 10.20 -21.95 -1.53
N LYS A 54 9.08 -22.22 -2.20
CA LYS A 54 8.96 -22.02 -3.65
C LYS A 54 9.15 -20.55 -4.05
N LEU A 55 8.51 -19.62 -3.36
CA LEU A 55 8.64 -18.17 -3.58
C LEU A 55 10.07 -17.68 -3.34
N ALA A 56 10.76 -18.20 -2.35
CA ALA A 56 12.16 -17.89 -2.08
C ALA A 56 13.08 -18.27 -3.24
N SER A 57 12.85 -19.46 -3.84
CA SER A 57 13.58 -19.90 -5.04
C SER A 57 13.23 -19.02 -6.26
N ILE A 58 11.97 -18.82 -6.56
CA ILE A 58 11.50 -17.99 -7.68
C ILE A 58 12.11 -16.58 -7.62
N ARG A 59 12.11 -15.95 -6.46
CA ARG A 59 12.68 -14.62 -6.22
C ARG A 59 14.19 -14.56 -6.53
N ASN A 60 14.88 -15.67 -6.41
CA ASN A 60 16.33 -15.80 -6.58
C ASN A 60 16.66 -16.70 -7.79
N PHE A 61 16.22 -16.31 -8.97
CA PHE A 61 16.51 -16.98 -10.26
C PHE A 61 16.06 -18.44 -10.36
N GLY A 62 15.22 -18.94 -9.45
CA GLY A 62 14.82 -20.36 -9.39
C GLY A 62 15.86 -21.27 -8.76
N ILE A 63 16.89 -20.71 -8.13
CA ILE A 63 17.98 -21.47 -7.49
C ILE A 63 17.43 -22.23 -6.29
N SER A 64 17.72 -23.52 -6.22
CA SER A 64 17.34 -24.41 -5.12
C SER A 64 18.54 -25.03 -4.39
N GLY A 65 19.75 -24.86 -4.92
CA GLY A 65 21.00 -25.32 -4.34
C GLY A 65 22.19 -24.78 -5.15
N PHE A 66 23.43 -25.18 -4.79
CA PHE A 66 24.63 -24.61 -5.36
C PHE A 66 24.66 -24.76 -6.90
N ASP A 67 24.30 -25.94 -7.41
CA ASP A 67 24.29 -26.25 -8.86
C ASP A 67 22.91 -26.72 -9.34
N SER A 68 21.81 -26.22 -8.70
CA SER A 68 20.47 -26.71 -9.03
C SER A 68 19.43 -25.60 -9.10
N PHE A 69 18.49 -25.77 -10.03
CA PHE A 69 17.35 -24.91 -10.24
C PHE A 69 16.07 -25.74 -10.14
N SER A 70 15.09 -25.31 -9.36
CA SER A 70 13.81 -26.01 -9.20
C SER A 70 12.61 -25.31 -9.83
N GLU A 71 12.78 -24.03 -10.17
CA GLU A 71 11.69 -23.16 -10.64
C GLU A 71 12.18 -22.22 -11.75
N LEU A 72 11.26 -21.76 -12.58
CA LEU A 72 11.50 -20.56 -13.37
C LEU A 72 11.53 -19.36 -12.42
N GLY A 73 12.62 -18.62 -12.43
CA GLY A 73 12.85 -17.55 -11.47
C GLY A 73 13.09 -16.19 -12.10
N ILE A 74 13.03 -15.18 -11.27
CA ILE A 74 13.37 -13.79 -11.59
C ILE A 74 14.44 -13.26 -10.66
N ASN A 75 15.06 -12.14 -11.00
CA ASN A 75 15.84 -11.37 -10.04
C ASN A 75 14.90 -10.47 -9.22
N GLY A 76 14.28 -11.05 -8.21
CA GLY A 76 13.35 -10.35 -7.30
C GLY A 76 13.94 -10.09 -5.92
N LYS A 77 15.27 -10.11 -5.79
CA LYS A 77 15.95 -9.83 -4.52
C LYS A 77 15.91 -8.35 -4.19
N ASN A 78 15.72 -8.06 -2.91
CA ASN A 78 15.92 -6.70 -2.41
C ASN A 78 17.41 -6.42 -2.24
N SER A 79 17.85 -5.16 -2.37
CA SER A 79 19.24 -4.79 -2.08
C SER A 79 19.43 -4.56 -0.58
N GLU A 80 20.66 -4.71 -0.10
CA GLU A 80 21.04 -4.45 1.29
C GLU A 80 20.77 -3.00 1.71
N PHE A 81 20.91 -2.03 0.80
CA PHE A 81 20.61 -0.62 1.07
C PHE A 81 19.11 -0.40 1.34
N HIS A 82 18.24 -1.01 0.53
CA HIS A 82 16.80 -0.95 0.75
C HIS A 82 16.41 -1.70 2.05
N ALA A 83 17.03 -2.84 2.33
CA ALA A 83 16.81 -3.57 3.56
C ALA A 83 17.23 -2.75 4.80
N ALA A 84 18.38 -2.11 4.75
CA ALA A 84 18.87 -1.23 5.82
C ALA A 84 17.94 -0.04 6.06
N MET A 85 17.44 0.59 4.98
CA MET A 85 16.43 1.66 5.07
C MET A 85 15.15 1.15 5.72
N GLY A 86 14.66 -0.03 5.31
CA GLY A 86 13.48 -0.64 5.94
C GLY A 86 13.68 -0.86 7.43
N LEU A 87 14.81 -1.41 7.86
CA LEU A 87 15.15 -1.62 9.27
C LEU A 87 15.24 -0.29 10.04
N ALA A 88 15.79 0.74 9.45
CA ALA A 88 15.85 2.07 10.05
C ALA A 88 14.44 2.66 10.26
N ASN A 89 13.58 2.58 9.23
CA ASN A 89 12.22 3.11 9.26
C ASN A 89 11.30 2.32 10.20
N LEU A 90 11.53 1.02 10.38
CA LEU A 90 10.69 0.16 11.21
C LEU A 90 10.55 0.68 12.64
N LYS A 91 11.62 1.27 13.18
CA LYS A 91 11.65 1.86 14.52
C LYS A 91 10.71 3.06 14.70
N HIS A 92 10.30 3.69 13.60
CA HIS A 92 9.51 4.91 13.60
C HIS A 92 8.04 4.70 13.21
N THR A 93 7.65 3.47 12.88
CA THR A 93 6.30 3.16 12.35
C THR A 93 5.18 3.56 13.30
N GLU A 94 5.35 3.36 14.60
CA GLU A 94 4.35 3.76 15.59
C GLU A 94 4.20 5.28 15.68
N ALA A 95 5.31 6.01 15.72
CA ALA A 95 5.29 7.48 15.76
C ALA A 95 4.66 8.06 14.49
N ILE A 96 4.99 7.51 13.31
CA ILE A 96 4.41 7.89 12.02
C ILE A 96 2.89 7.61 12.01
N HIS A 97 2.47 6.44 12.47
CA HIS A 97 1.06 6.09 12.55
C HIS A 97 0.29 7.06 13.45
N ASN A 98 0.80 7.34 14.64
CA ASN A 98 0.17 8.27 15.59
C ASN A 98 0.08 9.70 15.04
N GLN A 99 1.11 10.15 14.32
CA GLN A 99 1.09 11.47 13.67
C GLN A 99 0.05 11.54 12.55
N ARG A 100 -0.02 10.51 11.69
CA ARG A 100 -1.02 10.43 10.61
C ARG A 100 -2.45 10.35 11.15
N LYS A 101 -2.67 9.66 12.27
CA LYS A 101 -3.95 9.64 12.97
C LYS A 101 -4.37 11.05 13.38
N LYS A 102 -3.49 11.79 14.05
CA LYS A 102 -3.76 13.18 14.48
C LYS A 102 -4.08 14.09 13.28
N LEU A 103 -3.37 13.93 12.17
CA LEU A 103 -3.65 14.69 10.94
C LEU A 103 -5.03 14.33 10.36
N SER A 104 -5.38 13.05 10.34
CA SER A 104 -6.70 12.60 9.87
C SER A 104 -7.84 13.15 10.74
N GLU A 105 -7.67 13.13 12.05
CA GLU A 105 -8.62 13.72 13.00
C GLU A 105 -8.75 15.24 12.81
N CYS A 106 -7.64 15.92 12.49
CA CYS A 106 -7.64 17.35 12.15
C CYS A 106 -8.43 17.61 10.86
N TYR A 107 -8.24 16.82 9.82
CA TYR A 107 -9.05 16.91 8.59
C TYR A 107 -10.52 16.62 8.89
N ASP A 108 -10.85 15.61 9.69
CA ASP A 108 -12.22 15.29 10.08
C ASP A 108 -12.93 16.47 10.73
N LYS A 109 -12.23 17.17 11.61
CA LYS A 109 -12.75 18.35 12.30
C LYS A 109 -12.96 19.52 11.34
N ASN A 110 -11.98 19.80 10.47
CA ASN A 110 -12.00 20.99 9.62
C ASN A 110 -12.90 20.82 8.38
N LEU A 111 -13.02 19.59 7.88
CA LEU A 111 -13.80 19.28 6.68
C LEU A 111 -15.21 18.74 6.99
N LYS A 112 -15.67 18.84 8.24
CA LYS A 112 -17.01 18.33 8.65
C LYS A 112 -18.18 18.91 7.86
N ASN A 113 -18.05 20.14 7.36
CA ASN A 113 -19.08 20.83 6.59
C ASN A 113 -18.89 20.67 5.06
N LEU A 114 -17.83 20.04 4.62
CA LEU A 114 -17.60 19.77 3.20
C LEU A 114 -18.62 18.74 2.69
N LYS A 115 -19.35 19.10 1.63
CA LYS A 115 -20.23 18.17 0.92
C LYS A 115 -19.40 17.16 0.14
N ALA A 116 -18.87 16.18 0.84
CA ALA A 116 -18.03 15.14 0.28
C ALA A 116 -18.25 13.82 1.01
N ARG A 117 -18.12 12.73 0.29
CA ARG A 117 -18.19 11.39 0.88
C ARG A 117 -16.79 10.93 1.28
N LYS A 118 -16.67 10.43 2.50
CA LYS A 118 -15.48 9.69 2.93
C LYS A 118 -15.56 8.24 2.51
N VAL A 119 -14.41 7.62 2.32
CA VAL A 119 -14.34 6.17 2.12
C VAL A 119 -14.70 5.48 3.43
N ALA A 120 -15.64 4.55 3.36
CA ALA A 120 -16.01 3.74 4.52
C ALA A 120 -14.93 2.69 4.80
N TRP A 121 -14.52 2.58 6.05
CA TRP A 121 -13.65 1.51 6.51
C TRP A 121 -14.46 0.30 6.93
N HIS A 122 -13.88 -0.87 6.78
CA HIS A 122 -14.49 -2.08 7.34
C HIS A 122 -14.59 -1.94 8.87
N LYS A 123 -15.76 -2.22 9.43
CA LYS A 123 -16.07 -1.98 10.86
C LYS A 123 -15.11 -2.69 11.83
N ASP A 124 -14.61 -3.87 11.44
CA ASP A 124 -13.73 -4.71 12.27
C ASP A 124 -12.24 -4.49 11.93
N ALA A 125 -11.93 -3.51 11.06
CA ALA A 125 -10.56 -3.19 10.66
C ALA A 125 -10.02 -1.98 11.42
N THR A 126 -8.74 -2.06 11.81
CA THR A 126 -8.00 -0.88 12.27
C THR A 126 -7.60 -0.02 11.07
N GLN A 127 -7.66 1.30 11.23
CA GLN A 127 -7.16 2.22 10.21
C GLN A 127 -5.66 2.41 10.36
N ASN A 128 -4.93 2.46 9.26
CA ASN A 128 -3.50 2.81 9.27
C ASN A 128 -3.23 4.26 8.88
N TYR A 129 -4.25 5.01 8.49
CA TYR A 129 -4.15 6.43 8.11
C TYR A 129 -3.13 6.70 7.00
N ALA A 130 -2.95 5.73 6.08
CA ALA A 130 -2.01 5.85 4.98
C ALA A 130 -2.39 6.99 4.02
N TYR A 131 -3.68 7.24 3.86
CA TYR A 131 -4.27 8.28 3.02
C TYR A 131 -5.49 8.90 3.70
N TYR A 132 -5.84 10.11 3.26
CA TYR A 132 -7.10 10.76 3.58
C TYR A 132 -7.91 11.00 2.30
N PRO A 133 -8.60 9.98 1.78
CA PRO A 133 -9.34 10.09 0.53
C PRO A 133 -10.67 10.82 0.74
N VAL A 134 -10.99 11.72 -0.20
CA VAL A 134 -12.23 12.47 -0.24
C VAL A 134 -12.89 12.25 -1.60
N VAL A 135 -14.16 11.86 -1.61
CA VAL A 135 -14.92 11.65 -2.84
C VAL A 135 -15.88 12.82 -3.02
N LEU A 136 -15.65 13.62 -4.03
CA LEU A 136 -16.48 14.77 -4.41
C LEU A 136 -17.64 14.32 -5.31
N GLU A 137 -18.68 15.13 -5.37
CA GLU A 137 -19.92 14.81 -6.09
C GLU A 137 -19.79 14.90 -7.62
N SER A 138 -18.80 15.64 -8.14
CA SER A 138 -18.57 15.75 -9.58
C SER A 138 -17.09 15.96 -9.92
N GLU A 139 -16.73 15.65 -11.18
CA GLU A 139 -15.40 15.92 -11.73
C GLU A 139 -15.12 17.42 -11.81
N ASP A 140 -16.10 18.23 -12.22
CA ASP A 140 -15.96 19.69 -12.30
C ASP A 140 -15.62 20.31 -10.95
N LEU A 141 -16.28 19.84 -9.88
CA LEU A 141 -15.99 20.30 -8.52
C LEU A 141 -14.58 19.85 -8.08
N LEU A 142 -14.19 18.62 -8.40
CA LEU A 142 -12.86 18.11 -8.12
C LEU A 142 -11.77 18.97 -8.78
N LEU A 143 -11.95 19.28 -10.07
CA LEU A 143 -10.98 20.07 -10.83
C LEU A 143 -10.87 21.51 -10.30
N LYS A 144 -11.99 22.13 -9.94
CA LYS A 144 -12.02 23.47 -9.31
C LYS A 144 -11.31 23.48 -7.97
N ILE A 145 -11.62 22.53 -7.08
CA ILE A 145 -10.99 22.44 -5.76
C ILE A 145 -9.49 22.15 -5.91
N LYS A 146 -9.12 21.25 -6.83
CA LYS A 146 -7.71 20.96 -7.08
C LYS A 146 -6.95 22.19 -7.56
N ALA A 147 -7.49 22.96 -8.49
CA ALA A 147 -6.86 24.17 -9.00
C ALA A 147 -6.66 25.21 -7.89
N GLU A 148 -7.66 25.40 -7.02
CA GLU A 148 -7.56 26.31 -5.89
C GLU A 148 -6.52 25.87 -4.85
N LEU A 149 -6.44 24.57 -4.58
CA LEU A 149 -5.45 24.02 -3.68
C LEU A 149 -4.03 24.15 -4.26
N ASP A 150 -3.84 23.91 -5.56
CA ASP A 150 -2.55 24.07 -6.26
C ASP A 150 -2.08 25.53 -6.20
N LEU A 151 -2.99 26.53 -6.32
CA LEU A 151 -2.67 27.96 -6.14
C LEU A 151 -2.18 28.30 -4.71
N ASN A 152 -2.60 27.52 -3.73
CA ASN A 152 -2.19 27.65 -2.33
C ASN A 152 -1.06 26.69 -1.95
N GLU A 153 -0.33 26.13 -2.93
CA GLU A 153 0.78 25.19 -2.75
C GLU A 153 0.38 23.89 -2.02
N ILE A 154 -0.90 23.48 -2.10
CA ILE A 154 -1.42 22.24 -1.53
C ILE A 154 -1.66 21.25 -2.66
N PHE A 155 -0.71 20.34 -2.86
CA PHE A 155 -0.74 19.40 -3.97
C PHE A 155 -1.49 18.13 -3.62
N THR A 156 -2.72 18.02 -4.14
CA THR A 156 -3.55 16.84 -3.98
C THR A 156 -3.40 15.90 -5.17
N ARG A 157 -3.70 14.63 -4.98
CA ARG A 157 -3.64 13.64 -6.04
C ARG A 157 -5.05 13.19 -6.42
N ARG A 158 -5.39 13.32 -7.70
CA ARG A 158 -6.58 12.66 -8.27
C ARG A 158 -6.31 11.16 -8.34
N TYR A 159 -7.16 10.35 -7.70
CA TYR A 159 -6.83 8.97 -7.38
C TYR A 159 -7.93 8.01 -7.85
N PHE A 160 -7.71 7.00 -8.61
CA PHE A 160 -6.70 6.86 -9.66
C PHE A 160 -7.25 7.41 -10.97
N TYR A 161 -6.49 8.22 -11.64
CA TYR A 161 -6.90 8.77 -12.93
C TYR A 161 -5.71 8.80 -13.91
N PRO A 162 -5.92 8.40 -15.18
CA PRO A 162 -7.14 7.76 -15.70
C PRO A 162 -7.35 6.37 -15.12
N SER A 163 -8.58 5.84 -15.22
CA SER A 163 -8.86 4.46 -14.82
C SER A 163 -8.11 3.47 -15.70
N LEU A 164 -7.47 2.48 -15.11
CA LEU A 164 -6.81 1.42 -15.87
C LEU A 164 -7.77 0.69 -16.81
N ALA A 165 -9.03 0.54 -16.39
CA ALA A 165 -10.06 -0.12 -17.18
C ALA A 165 -10.49 0.66 -18.44
N SER A 166 -10.12 1.94 -18.57
CA SER A 166 -10.51 2.79 -19.71
C SER A 166 -9.31 3.34 -20.49
N SER A 167 -8.07 3.10 -20.05
CA SER A 167 -6.91 3.84 -20.54
C SER A 167 -5.73 2.98 -20.98
N LEU A 168 -5.78 1.68 -20.71
CA LEU A 168 -4.70 0.79 -21.09
C LEU A 168 -4.85 0.32 -22.55
N PRO A 169 -3.78 0.33 -23.36
CA PRO A 169 -3.84 0.02 -24.79
C PRO A 169 -4.17 -1.45 -25.09
N TYR A 170 -4.14 -2.32 -24.10
CA TYR A 170 -4.46 -3.75 -24.22
C TYR A 170 -5.90 -4.09 -23.76
N LEU A 171 -6.70 -3.10 -23.42
CA LEU A 171 -8.12 -3.27 -23.18
C LEU A 171 -8.88 -2.98 -24.48
N PRO A 172 -9.85 -3.83 -24.87
CA PRO A 172 -10.63 -3.64 -26.08
C PRO A 172 -11.50 -2.39 -26.02
#